data_a73649e7c15d39515afdef6c89ba5c23
#
_entry.id   a73649e7c15d39515afdef6c89ba5c23
#
_cell.length_a   1.000
_cell.length_b   1.000
_cell.length_c   1.000
_cell.angle_alpha   90.00
_cell.angle_beta   90.00
_cell.angle_gamma   90.00
#
_symmetry.space_group_name_H-M   'P 1'
#
loop_
_entity.id
_entity.type
_entity.pdbx_description
1 polymer ?
#
loop_
_entity_poly.entity_id
_entity_poly.type
_entity_poly.pdbx_seq_one_letter_code
_entity_poly.pdbx_strand_id
1 'polypeptide(L)'
;ARGYYEEFGKPMLEQEFPELLPFIATGFVGSGSERFGFDDAISRDHDFEPGFCIFLPGEDVVDRKTAFRLERAYAKLPREYMGFTRSMISPVGGSRNGVIRTAEFFQRAVGQPDGNLTVQQWLEIPDYALAEAVTEKYLRMPMVSSPPFVKDSWTCPRTLC
;
A
#
# COMPACT_ATOMS: atom_id res chain seq x y z
N ALA A 1 -7.29 1.41 -11.24
CA ALA A 1 -6.02 1.64 -10.51
C ALA A 1 -4.80 1.01 -11.20
N ARG A 2 -4.80 -0.29 -11.62
CA ARG A 2 -3.64 -0.92 -12.28
C ARG A 2 -3.19 -0.17 -13.54
N GLY A 3 -4.11 0.21 -14.44
CA GLY A 3 -3.78 0.98 -15.64
C GLY A 3 -3.12 2.31 -15.31
N TYR A 4 -3.59 2.99 -14.27
CA TYR A 4 -2.97 4.23 -13.80
C TYR A 4 -1.52 4.03 -13.32
N TYR A 5 -1.26 2.94 -12.59
CA TYR A 5 0.10 2.60 -12.17
C TYR A 5 1.01 2.29 -13.36
N GLU A 6 0.57 1.46 -14.30
CA GLU A 6 1.37 1.07 -15.48
C GLU A 6 1.69 2.27 -16.38
N GLU A 7 0.74 3.21 -16.51
CA GLU A 7 0.88 4.37 -17.39
C GLU A 7 1.69 5.49 -16.76
N PHE A 8 1.52 5.76 -15.47
CA PHE A 8 2.13 6.91 -14.79
C PHE A 8 3.06 6.54 -13.64
N GLY A 9 2.67 5.61 -12.79
CA GLY A 9 3.41 5.27 -11.59
C GLY A 9 4.73 4.55 -11.88
N LYS A 10 4.66 3.51 -12.68
CA LYS A 10 5.83 2.71 -13.05
C LYS A 10 6.89 3.52 -13.78
N PRO A 11 6.57 4.29 -14.84
CA PRO A 11 7.55 5.15 -15.50
C PRO A 11 8.18 6.19 -14.56
N MET A 12 7.39 6.82 -13.68
CA MET A 12 7.90 7.78 -12.70
C MET A 12 8.94 7.13 -11.77
N LEU A 13 8.63 5.94 -11.25
CA LEU A 13 9.55 5.22 -10.37
C LEU A 13 10.82 4.77 -11.09
N GLU A 14 10.71 4.24 -12.30
CA GLU A 14 11.83 3.73 -13.07
C GLU A 14 12.77 4.85 -13.58
N GLN A 15 12.23 6.03 -13.88
CA GLN A 15 12.99 7.16 -14.40
C GLN A 15 13.56 8.06 -13.31
N GLU A 16 12.78 8.38 -12.28
CA GLU A 16 13.18 9.35 -11.26
C GLU A 16 13.77 8.71 -9.99
N PHE A 17 13.46 7.42 -9.72
CA PHE A 17 13.84 6.72 -8.49
C PHE A 17 14.30 5.27 -8.72
N PRO A 18 15.14 5.00 -9.73
CA PRO A 18 15.59 3.64 -10.00
C PRO A 18 16.30 2.99 -8.80
N GLU A 19 16.98 3.81 -7.99
CA GLU A 19 17.68 3.39 -6.78
C GLU A 19 16.74 2.87 -5.68
N LEU A 20 15.48 3.30 -5.68
CA LEU A 20 14.50 2.87 -4.68
C LEU A 20 13.79 1.57 -5.05
N LEU A 21 13.79 1.21 -6.32
CA LEU A 21 13.05 0.05 -6.82
C LEU A 21 13.32 -1.25 -6.07
N PRO A 22 14.56 -1.56 -5.63
CA PRO A 22 14.82 -2.77 -4.87
C PRO A 22 14.19 -2.78 -3.47
N PHE A 23 13.86 -1.62 -2.91
CA PHE A 23 13.47 -1.46 -1.51
C PHE A 23 11.99 -1.15 -1.29
N ILE A 24 11.29 -0.74 -2.34
CA ILE A 24 9.89 -0.30 -2.25
C ILE A 24 8.93 -1.33 -2.83
N ALA A 25 7.75 -1.42 -2.22
CA ALA A 25 6.60 -2.12 -2.80
C ALA A 25 5.57 -1.10 -3.30
N THR A 26 4.78 -1.48 -4.29
CA THR A 26 3.61 -0.71 -4.71
C THR A 26 2.39 -1.60 -4.72
N GLY A 27 1.25 -1.06 -4.31
CA GLY A 27 0.03 -1.84 -4.21
C GLY A 27 -1.22 -0.99 -4.02
N PHE A 28 -2.34 -1.67 -3.98
CA PHE A 28 -3.63 -1.07 -3.63
C PHE A 28 -3.99 -1.45 -2.21
N VAL A 29 -4.33 -0.46 -1.42
CA VAL A 29 -4.83 -0.63 -0.06
C VAL A 29 -6.10 0.20 0.13
N GLY A 30 -6.95 -0.22 1.04
CA GLY A 30 -8.19 0.48 1.34
C GLY A 30 -9.42 -0.43 1.30
N SER A 31 -10.60 0.08 1.53
CA SER A 31 -11.86 -0.65 1.69
C SER A 31 -12.67 -0.84 0.40
N GLY A 32 -12.11 -0.55 -0.78
CA GLY A 32 -12.84 -0.62 -2.05
C GLY A 32 -13.07 -2.04 -2.59
N SER A 33 -14.16 -2.25 -3.32
CA SER A 33 -14.52 -3.53 -3.98
C SER A 33 -13.48 -4.00 -5.00
N GLU A 34 -12.78 -3.08 -5.65
CA GLU A 34 -11.68 -3.34 -6.61
C GLU A 34 -10.58 -4.24 -5.99
N ARG A 35 -10.36 -4.12 -4.70
CA ARG A 35 -9.39 -4.88 -3.92
C ARG A 35 -9.75 -6.35 -3.81
N PHE A 36 -11.04 -6.66 -3.63
CA PHE A 36 -11.56 -8.01 -3.48
C PHE A 36 -11.87 -8.69 -4.82
N GLY A 37 -11.72 -7.98 -5.95
CA GLY A 37 -12.02 -8.51 -7.27
C GLY A 37 -13.52 -8.62 -7.57
N PHE A 38 -14.36 -7.93 -6.81
CA PHE A 38 -15.81 -7.86 -6.99
C PHE A 38 -16.26 -6.73 -7.91
N ASP A 39 -15.39 -6.26 -8.80
CA ASP A 39 -15.72 -5.23 -9.79
C ASP A 39 -16.61 -5.81 -10.88
N ASP A 40 -17.91 -5.74 -10.65
CA ASP A 40 -18.90 -5.91 -11.70
C ASP A 40 -19.37 -4.56 -12.26
N ALA A 41 -20.17 -4.58 -13.32
CA ALA A 41 -20.66 -3.38 -13.99
C ALA A 41 -21.60 -2.53 -13.10
N ILE A 42 -22.05 -3.05 -11.97
CA ILE A 42 -22.99 -2.44 -11.04
C ILE A 42 -22.23 -1.81 -9.85
N SER A 43 -21.09 -2.38 -9.48
CA SER A 43 -20.28 -1.99 -8.31
C SER A 43 -19.33 -0.81 -8.56
N ARG A 44 -19.50 -0.06 -9.65
CA ARG A 44 -18.66 1.10 -10.01
C ARG A 44 -19.01 2.39 -9.25
N ASP A 45 -19.72 2.29 -8.16
CA ASP A 45 -20.16 3.44 -7.42
C ASP A 45 -19.17 3.89 -6.34
N HIS A 46 -18.95 5.16 -6.33
CA HIS A 46 -18.49 6.06 -5.28
C HIS A 46 -17.03 5.96 -4.75
N ASP A 47 -16.34 4.83 -4.83
CA ASP A 47 -15.02 4.66 -4.22
C ASP A 47 -13.87 4.38 -5.22
N PHE A 48 -14.14 4.46 -6.54
CA PHE A 48 -13.09 4.30 -7.54
C PHE A 48 -12.25 5.57 -7.65
N GLU A 49 -11.04 5.50 -7.17
CA GLU A 49 -10.08 6.60 -7.19
C GLU A 49 -8.80 6.19 -7.92
N PRO A 50 -8.35 6.97 -8.95
CA PRO A 50 -7.09 6.68 -9.60
C PRO A 50 -5.93 6.93 -8.64
N GLY A 51 -5.15 5.90 -8.36
CA GLY A 51 -4.02 6.00 -7.46
C GLY A 51 -3.48 4.64 -7.05
N PHE A 52 -2.40 4.66 -6.28
CA PHE A 52 -1.76 3.49 -5.69
C PHE A 52 -0.94 3.92 -4.48
N CYS A 53 -0.61 2.98 -3.61
CA CYS A 53 0.30 3.22 -2.50
C CYS A 53 1.72 2.78 -2.86
N ILE A 54 2.69 3.55 -2.36
CA ILE A 54 4.12 3.22 -2.38
C ILE A 54 4.54 2.98 -0.93
N PHE A 55 4.92 1.75 -0.63
CA PHE A 55 5.37 1.35 0.70
C PHE A 55 6.88 1.54 0.82
N LEU A 56 7.29 2.35 1.78
CA LEU A 56 8.69 2.61 2.08
C LEU A 56 9.16 1.79 3.28
N PRO A 57 10.39 1.28 3.24
CA PRO A 57 11.05 0.72 4.42
C PRO A 57 11.33 1.79 5.48
N GLY A 58 12.04 1.41 6.56
CA GLY A 58 12.46 2.32 7.61
C GLY A 58 13.36 3.48 7.12
N GLU A 59 13.55 4.48 7.97
CA GLU A 59 14.36 5.67 7.67
C GLU A 59 15.85 5.36 7.52
N ASP A 60 16.29 4.25 8.07
CA ASP A 60 17.64 3.67 7.90
C ASP A 60 17.95 3.24 6.47
N VAL A 61 16.92 2.89 5.69
CA VAL A 61 17.04 2.48 4.29
C VAL A 61 16.67 3.61 3.33
N VAL A 62 15.56 4.30 3.59
CA VAL A 62 15.08 5.43 2.79
C VAL A 62 14.87 6.64 3.70
N ASP A 63 15.76 7.59 3.62
CA ASP A 63 15.74 8.80 4.44
C ASP A 63 14.50 9.69 4.17
N ARG A 64 14.23 10.63 5.08
CA ARG A 64 13.10 11.56 4.97
C ARG A 64 13.15 12.45 3.73
N LYS A 65 14.36 12.86 3.33
CA LYS A 65 14.54 13.73 2.17
C LYS A 65 14.14 13.00 0.89
N THR A 66 14.56 11.76 0.75
CA THR A 66 14.20 10.90 -0.39
C THR A 66 12.71 10.57 -0.39
N ALA A 67 12.13 10.23 0.78
CA ALA A 67 10.70 10.03 0.93
C ALA A 67 9.90 11.26 0.48
N PHE A 68 10.29 12.46 0.92
CA PHE A 68 9.64 13.72 0.52
C PHE A 68 9.77 14.02 -0.98
N ARG A 69 10.93 13.69 -1.59
CA ARG A 69 11.07 13.82 -3.05
C ARG A 69 10.09 12.91 -3.79
N LEU A 70 9.94 11.67 -3.30
CA LEU A 70 9.02 10.69 -3.87
C LEU A 70 7.55 11.13 -3.71
N GLU A 71 7.16 11.65 -2.53
CA GLU A 71 5.84 12.23 -2.29
C GLU A 71 5.53 13.38 -3.27
N ARG A 72 6.48 14.26 -3.49
CA ARG A 72 6.34 15.36 -4.45
C ARG A 72 6.21 14.87 -5.90
N ALA A 73 6.97 13.86 -6.29
CA ALA A 73 6.84 13.25 -7.61
C ALA A 73 5.47 12.59 -7.78
N TYR A 74 5.03 11.83 -6.79
CA TYR A 74 3.69 11.24 -6.77
C TYR A 74 2.58 12.29 -6.87
N ALA A 75 2.69 13.40 -6.17
CA ALA A 75 1.71 14.49 -6.18
C ALA A 75 1.56 15.16 -7.56
N LYS A 76 2.62 15.13 -8.40
CA LYS A 76 2.60 15.65 -9.77
C LYS A 76 1.92 14.73 -10.78
N LEU A 77 1.70 13.47 -10.44
CA LEU A 77 1.00 12.54 -11.33
C LEU A 77 -0.41 13.06 -11.66
N PRO A 78 -0.94 12.76 -12.86
CA PRO A 78 -2.27 13.20 -13.26
C PRO A 78 -3.33 12.91 -12.21
N ARG A 79 -4.18 13.89 -11.92
CA ARG A 79 -5.28 13.72 -10.97
C ARG A 79 -6.49 13.05 -11.58
N GLU A 80 -6.65 13.17 -12.89
CA GLU A 80 -7.76 12.59 -13.62
C GLU A 80 -7.28 11.41 -14.45
N TYR A 81 -8.01 10.33 -14.41
CA TYR A 81 -7.76 9.14 -15.21
C TYR A 81 -9.07 8.44 -15.54
N MET A 82 -9.34 8.23 -16.84
CA MET A 82 -10.55 7.57 -17.33
C MET A 82 -11.87 8.14 -16.77
N GLY A 83 -11.93 9.47 -16.57
CA GLY A 83 -13.12 10.16 -16.02
C GLY A 83 -13.25 10.15 -14.50
N PHE A 84 -12.28 9.62 -13.79
CA PHE A 84 -12.23 9.61 -12.32
C PHE A 84 -11.16 10.58 -11.83
N THR A 85 -11.47 11.27 -10.73
CA THR A 85 -10.56 12.26 -10.11
C THR A 85 -9.99 11.72 -8.81
N ARG A 86 -8.67 11.82 -8.65
CA ARG A 86 -7.97 11.47 -7.42
C ARG A 86 -8.19 12.55 -6.36
N SER A 87 -8.59 12.15 -5.16
CA SER A 87 -8.71 13.04 -4.00
C SER A 87 -7.38 13.68 -3.65
N MET A 88 -7.43 14.80 -2.94
CA MET A 88 -6.24 15.42 -2.39
C MET A 88 -5.61 14.47 -1.38
N ILE A 89 -4.30 14.25 -1.50
CA ILE A 89 -3.54 13.49 -0.50
C ILE A 89 -3.71 14.22 0.84
N SER A 90 -4.34 13.57 1.80
CA SER A 90 -4.48 14.16 3.14
C SER A 90 -3.13 14.15 3.83
N PRO A 91 -2.61 15.29 4.29
CA PRO A 91 -1.38 15.33 5.08
C PRO A 91 -1.53 14.68 6.46
N VAL A 92 -2.76 14.43 6.88
CA VAL A 92 -3.09 13.81 8.18
C VAL A 92 -3.66 12.41 7.92
N GLY A 93 -2.82 11.43 7.78
CA GLY A 93 -3.09 9.98 7.76
C GLY A 93 -4.49 9.51 7.32
N GLY A 94 -4.57 8.47 6.51
CA GLY A 94 -5.84 7.91 6.00
C GLY A 94 -5.96 7.99 4.49
N SER A 95 -4.93 8.45 3.81
CA SER A 95 -4.87 8.44 2.34
C SER A 95 -4.85 6.99 1.83
N ARG A 96 -5.82 6.65 0.99
CA ARG A 96 -5.86 5.37 0.25
C ARG A 96 -4.79 5.29 -0.84
N ASN A 97 -4.12 6.41 -1.11
CA ASN A 97 -3.13 6.59 -2.16
C ASN A 97 -1.96 7.41 -1.64
N GLY A 98 -0.78 7.21 -2.22
CA GLY A 98 0.41 7.99 -1.92
C GLY A 98 1.55 7.18 -1.32
N VAL A 99 2.48 7.89 -0.70
CA VAL A 99 3.67 7.29 -0.09
C VAL A 99 3.42 7.07 1.40
N ILE A 100 3.67 5.86 1.88
CA ILE A 100 3.46 5.49 3.28
C ILE A 100 4.63 4.64 3.78
N ARG A 101 5.05 4.82 5.02
CA ARG A 101 5.96 3.89 5.67
C ARG A 101 5.24 2.59 5.99
N THR A 102 5.87 1.46 5.67
CA THR A 102 5.31 0.14 5.95
C THR A 102 4.97 -0.02 7.45
N ALA A 103 5.85 0.45 8.33
CA ALA A 103 5.61 0.42 9.77
C ALA A 103 4.39 1.26 10.20
N GLU A 104 4.18 2.43 9.58
CA GLU A 104 3.01 3.28 9.87
C GLU A 104 1.71 2.63 9.38
N PHE A 105 1.76 1.97 8.22
CA PHE A 105 0.62 1.24 7.69
C PHE A 105 0.19 0.13 8.66
N PHE A 106 1.10 -0.74 9.07
CA PHE A 106 0.78 -1.84 9.99
C PHE A 106 0.43 -1.35 11.40
N GLN A 107 1.11 -0.31 11.90
CA GLN A 107 0.73 0.30 13.17
C GLN A 107 -0.73 0.78 13.16
N ARG A 108 -1.17 1.33 12.04
CA ARG A 108 -2.55 1.80 11.87
C ARG A 108 -3.55 0.66 11.70
N ALA A 109 -3.19 -0.34 10.89
CA ALA A 109 -4.08 -1.44 10.56
C ALA A 109 -4.28 -2.41 11.73
N VAL A 110 -3.18 -2.81 12.39
CA VAL A 110 -3.19 -3.88 13.40
C VAL A 110 -2.55 -3.48 14.75
N GLY A 111 -2.14 -2.23 14.91
CA GLY A 111 -1.56 -1.72 16.16
C GLY A 111 -0.11 -2.14 16.41
N GLN A 112 0.54 -2.79 15.42
CA GLN A 112 1.93 -3.24 15.54
C GLN A 112 2.73 -2.82 14.30
N PRO A 113 3.80 -2.02 14.46
CA PRO A 113 4.54 -1.47 13.32
C PRO A 113 5.32 -2.52 12.53
N ASP A 114 5.64 -3.64 13.16
CA ASP A 114 6.31 -4.78 12.55
C ASP A 114 5.35 -5.88 12.06
N GLY A 115 4.03 -5.72 12.27
CA GLY A 115 3.00 -6.68 11.90
C GLY A 115 3.07 -8.00 12.65
N ASN A 116 4.01 -8.18 13.58
CA ASN A 116 4.14 -9.39 14.38
C ASN A 116 3.08 -9.40 15.48
N LEU A 117 2.10 -10.28 15.34
CA LEU A 117 1.00 -10.41 16.27
C LEU A 117 1.16 -11.69 17.11
N THR A 118 0.97 -11.55 18.41
CA THR A 118 0.78 -12.72 19.29
C THR A 118 -0.57 -13.37 19.01
N VAL A 119 -0.75 -14.63 19.40
CA VAL A 119 -2.05 -15.34 19.25
C VAL A 119 -3.18 -14.55 19.91
N GLN A 120 -2.94 -13.95 21.08
CA GLN A 120 -3.94 -13.14 21.76
C GLN A 120 -4.33 -11.91 20.96
N GLN A 121 -3.35 -11.17 20.43
CA GLN A 121 -3.60 -10.01 19.57
C GLN A 121 -4.37 -10.37 18.29
N TRP A 122 -4.03 -11.52 17.67
CA TRP A 122 -4.78 -12.05 16.54
C TRP A 122 -6.26 -12.24 16.85
N LEU A 123 -6.60 -12.74 18.02
CA LEU A 123 -7.98 -12.98 18.46
C LEU A 123 -8.73 -11.70 18.86
N GLU A 124 -8.00 -10.65 19.24
CA GLU A 124 -8.56 -9.38 19.69
C GLU A 124 -8.77 -8.37 18.53
N ILE A 125 -7.98 -8.51 17.44
CA ILE A 125 -8.09 -7.62 16.28
C ILE A 125 -9.34 -7.96 15.48
N PRO A 126 -10.19 -6.98 15.16
CA PRO A 126 -11.38 -7.22 14.33
C PRO A 126 -11.02 -7.76 12.95
N ASP A 127 -11.82 -8.69 12.42
CA ASP A 127 -11.60 -9.33 11.11
C ASP A 127 -11.41 -8.34 9.97
N TYR A 128 -12.13 -7.22 9.97
CA TYR A 128 -11.98 -6.19 8.95
C TYR A 128 -10.60 -5.53 8.96
N ALA A 129 -9.99 -5.35 10.13
CA ALA A 129 -8.65 -4.76 10.27
C ALA A 129 -7.56 -5.74 9.81
N LEU A 130 -7.73 -7.01 10.14
CA LEU A 130 -6.88 -8.08 9.62
C LEU A 130 -7.01 -8.18 8.10
N ALA A 131 -8.25 -8.15 7.58
CA ALA A 131 -8.50 -8.16 6.15
C ALA A 131 -7.87 -6.93 5.46
N GLU A 132 -7.93 -5.75 6.06
CA GLU A 132 -7.28 -4.55 5.56
C GLU A 132 -5.77 -4.70 5.48
N ALA A 133 -5.15 -5.31 6.46
CA ALA A 133 -3.71 -5.51 6.50
C ALA A 133 -3.20 -6.56 5.50
N VAL A 134 -4.00 -7.59 5.17
CA VAL A 134 -3.56 -8.74 4.34
C VAL A 134 -4.07 -8.72 2.91
N THR A 135 -5.21 -8.07 2.65
CA THR A 135 -5.83 -8.07 1.33
C THR A 135 -5.22 -6.99 0.45
N GLU A 136 -3.93 -6.99 0.30
CA GLU A 136 -3.23 -6.06 -0.56
C GLU A 136 -3.06 -6.66 -1.96
N LYS A 137 -3.40 -5.89 -2.97
CA LYS A 137 -3.10 -6.26 -4.35
C LYS A 137 -1.78 -5.59 -4.75
N TYR A 138 -0.70 -6.31 -4.62
CA TYR A 138 0.60 -5.81 -5.03
C TYR A 138 0.65 -5.58 -6.53
N LEU A 139 1.17 -4.43 -6.92
CA LEU A 139 1.51 -4.08 -8.31
C LEU A 139 2.97 -4.40 -8.58
N ARG A 140 3.80 -4.26 -7.56
CA ARG A 140 5.22 -4.54 -7.57
C ARG A 140 5.71 -4.89 -6.17
N MET A 141 6.51 -5.95 -6.07
CA MET A 141 7.26 -6.32 -4.88
C MET A 141 8.72 -5.91 -4.99
N PRO A 142 9.41 -5.57 -3.90
CA PRO A 142 10.83 -5.29 -3.92
C PRO A 142 11.62 -6.52 -4.36
N MET A 143 12.73 -6.30 -5.09
CA MET A 143 13.59 -7.41 -5.57
C MET A 143 14.54 -7.95 -4.49
N VAL A 144 14.80 -7.17 -3.44
CA VAL A 144 15.56 -7.64 -2.27
C VAL A 144 14.65 -8.59 -1.50
N SER A 145 15.17 -9.75 -1.17
CA SER A 145 14.49 -10.77 -0.35
C SER A 145 13.62 -10.07 0.68
N SER A 146 12.33 -10.32 0.58
CA SER A 146 11.26 -9.69 1.37
C SER A 146 11.81 -9.24 2.71
N PRO A 147 11.57 -8.02 3.17
CA PRO A 147 11.79 -7.74 4.58
C PRO A 147 11.18 -8.90 5.35
N PRO A 148 11.77 -9.37 6.44
CA PRO A 148 11.32 -10.55 7.20
C PRO A 148 9.81 -10.54 7.48
N PHE A 149 9.20 -9.44 7.23
CA PHE A 149 7.82 -9.05 7.39
C PHE A 149 6.79 -9.81 6.54
N VAL A 150 7.09 -10.16 5.29
CA VAL A 150 6.06 -10.69 4.37
C VAL A 150 6.06 -12.21 4.28
N LYS A 151 7.19 -12.88 4.61
CA LYS A 151 7.28 -14.34 4.45
C LYS A 151 6.87 -15.15 5.67
N ASP A 152 7.05 -14.64 6.87
CA ASP A 152 6.92 -15.46 8.09
C ASP A 152 5.77 -15.04 9.03
N SER A 153 5.22 -13.84 8.89
CA SER A 153 4.21 -13.30 9.81
C SER A 153 2.76 -13.71 9.47
N TRP A 154 2.51 -14.21 8.26
CA TRP A 154 1.15 -14.52 7.79
C TRP A 154 0.85 -16.03 7.71
N THR A 155 1.70 -16.87 8.25
CA THR A 155 1.30 -18.26 8.49
C THR A 155 0.43 -18.27 9.75
N CYS A 156 -0.87 -18.49 9.55
CA CYS A 156 -1.76 -18.89 10.63
C CYS A 156 -1.05 -19.93 11.51
N PRO A 157 -0.95 -19.74 12.83
CA PRO A 157 -0.38 -20.76 13.70
C PRO A 157 -1.05 -22.08 13.38
N ARG A 158 -0.30 -23.10 12.96
CA ARG A 158 -0.82 -24.42 12.53
C ARG A 158 -1.70 -25.11 13.59
N THR A 159 -1.81 -24.53 14.77
CA THR A 159 -2.64 -24.99 15.88
C THR A 159 -4.08 -24.50 15.86
N LEU A 160 -4.44 -23.60 14.90
CA LEU A 160 -5.80 -23.03 14.80
C LEU A 160 -6.49 -23.35 13.46
N CYS A 161 -5.89 -24.16 12.60
CA CYS A 161 -6.51 -24.67 11.37
C CYS A 161 -6.91 -26.13 11.55
#